data_31dbf00a4b5ae78b1f2ed1edb1bf3d3b
#
_entry.id   31dbf00a4b5ae78b1f2ed1edb1bf3d3b
#
_cell.length_a   1.000
_cell.length_b   1.000
_cell.length_c   1.000
_cell.angle_alpha   90.00
_cell.angle_beta   90.00
_cell.angle_gamma   90.00
#
_symmetry.space_group_name_H-M   'P 1'
#
loop_
_entity.id
_entity.type
_entity.pdbx_description
1 polymer ?
#
loop_
_entity_poly.entity_id
_entity_poly.type
_entity_poly.pdbx_seq_one_letter_code
_entity_poly.pdbx_strand_id
1 'polypeptide(L)'
;MNREVRYFTKPDKSAQMIIRNKKCWELTQAQKDEYIQNLTSKLAALRAHADISQEDLANIIGTSRQTYYAIENRKRTMSWSTYLSLIFFYDTVENTSQMIRELGVYPMQLVERFNDVTAI
;
A
#
# COMPACT_ATOMS: atom_id res chain seq x y z
N MET A 1 2.19 16.76 -15.22
CA MET A 1 1.13 16.00 -15.85
C MET A 1 -0.06 15.80 -14.94
N ASN A 2 -1.20 16.00 -15.47
CA ASN A 2 -2.43 15.95 -14.71
C ASN A 2 -2.96 14.51 -14.59
N ARG A 3 -3.11 14.01 -13.37
CA ARG A 3 -3.63 12.66 -13.13
C ARG A 3 -5.07 12.50 -13.58
N GLU A 4 -5.85 13.55 -13.49
CA GLU A 4 -7.25 13.51 -13.91
C GLU A 4 -7.37 13.21 -15.39
N VAL A 5 -6.48 13.78 -16.20
CA VAL A 5 -6.46 13.52 -17.63
C VAL A 5 -6.24 12.03 -17.90
N ARG A 6 -5.37 11.39 -17.12
CA ARG A 6 -5.11 9.94 -17.27
C ARG A 6 -6.35 9.12 -16.98
N TYR A 7 -7.12 9.47 -15.96
CA TYR A 7 -8.35 8.75 -15.64
C TYR A 7 -9.41 8.97 -16.70
N PHE A 8 -9.57 10.19 -17.17
CA PHE A 8 -10.59 10.52 -18.15
C PHE A 8 -10.25 10.02 -19.55
N THR A 9 -9.00 9.69 -19.80
CA THR A 9 -8.58 9.15 -21.09
C THR A 9 -8.51 7.64 -21.10
N LYS A 10 -8.99 6.98 -20.06
CA LYS A 10 -9.06 5.52 -20.05
C LYS A 10 -9.94 5.02 -21.17
N PRO A 11 -9.60 3.84 -21.71
CA PRO A 11 -10.43 3.24 -22.75
C PRO A 11 -11.85 2.97 -22.26
N ASP A 12 -12.69 2.71 -23.21
CA ASP A 12 -14.09 2.38 -23.01
C ASP A 12 -14.26 1.39 -21.84
N LYS A 13 -15.10 1.74 -20.90
CA LYS A 13 -15.39 0.89 -19.74
C LYS A 13 -15.95 -0.47 -20.14
N SER A 14 -16.74 -0.51 -21.21
CA SER A 14 -17.31 -1.76 -21.70
C SER A 14 -16.20 -2.72 -22.14
N ALA A 15 -15.22 -2.21 -22.86
CA ALA A 15 -14.10 -3.00 -23.31
C ALA A 15 -13.28 -3.50 -22.11
N GLN A 16 -13.05 -2.64 -21.11
CA GLN A 16 -12.34 -3.05 -19.91
C GLN A 16 -13.07 -4.14 -19.14
N MET A 17 -14.39 -4.03 -19.04
CA MET A 17 -15.19 -5.04 -18.35
C MET A 17 -15.17 -6.38 -19.06
N ILE A 18 -15.12 -6.38 -20.39
CA ILE A 18 -15.09 -7.60 -21.18
C ILE A 18 -13.75 -8.34 -21.01
N ILE A 19 -12.65 -7.63 -21.01
CA ILE A 19 -11.32 -8.24 -20.99
C ILE A 19 -10.75 -8.42 -19.60
N ARG A 20 -11.24 -7.66 -18.60
CA ARG A 20 -10.71 -7.74 -17.24
C ARG A 20 -11.29 -8.96 -16.54
N ASN A 21 -10.40 -9.85 -16.15
CA ASN A 21 -10.74 -11.04 -15.39
C ASN A 21 -11.00 -10.67 -13.93
N LYS A 22 -12.01 -11.31 -13.32
CA LYS A 22 -12.29 -11.14 -11.89
C LYS A 22 -11.09 -11.44 -11.02
N LYS A 23 -10.19 -12.33 -11.46
CA LYS A 23 -8.98 -12.69 -10.71
C LYS A 23 -8.06 -11.51 -10.45
N CYS A 24 -8.17 -10.43 -11.22
CA CYS A 24 -7.36 -9.24 -10.95
C CYS A 24 -7.72 -8.59 -9.60
N TRP A 25 -8.92 -8.88 -9.08
CA TRP A 25 -9.36 -8.36 -7.79
C TRP A 25 -9.15 -9.34 -6.64
N GLU A 26 -8.81 -10.59 -6.95
CA GLU A 26 -8.61 -11.60 -5.92
C GLU A 26 -7.21 -11.49 -5.31
N LEU A 27 -7.17 -11.54 -4.01
CA LEU A 27 -5.93 -11.44 -3.27
C LEU A 27 -5.98 -12.46 -2.14
N THR A 28 -5.10 -13.45 -2.20
CA THR A 28 -5.09 -14.51 -1.18
C THR A 28 -4.54 -13.99 0.14
N GLN A 29 -4.87 -14.70 1.22
CA GLN A 29 -4.31 -14.34 2.53
C GLN A 29 -2.79 -14.45 2.52
N ALA A 30 -2.24 -15.45 1.84
CA ALA A 30 -0.79 -15.60 1.74
C ALA A 30 -0.13 -14.40 1.06
N GLN A 31 -0.75 -13.86 0.02
CA GLN A 31 -0.24 -12.67 -0.65
C GLN A 31 -0.29 -11.44 0.28
N LYS A 32 -1.40 -11.28 0.98
CA LYS A 32 -1.53 -10.19 1.97
C LYS A 32 -0.47 -10.30 3.06
N ASP A 33 -0.27 -11.51 3.56
CA ASP A 33 0.72 -11.75 4.61
C ASP A 33 2.13 -11.39 4.16
N GLU A 34 2.46 -11.72 2.93
CA GLU A 34 3.78 -11.40 2.38
C GLU A 34 3.99 -9.89 2.29
N TYR A 35 3.01 -9.15 1.77
CA TYR A 35 3.08 -7.70 1.73
C TYR A 35 3.20 -7.10 3.13
N ILE A 36 2.42 -7.62 4.07
CA ILE A 36 2.44 -7.13 5.46
C ILE A 36 3.81 -7.35 6.10
N GLN A 37 4.38 -8.54 5.93
CA GLN A 37 5.69 -8.84 6.51
C GLN A 37 6.79 -7.96 5.90
N ASN A 38 6.72 -7.74 4.61
CA ASN A 38 7.68 -6.90 3.93
C ASN A 38 7.64 -5.46 4.46
N LEU A 39 6.46 -4.89 4.60
CA LEU A 39 6.33 -3.54 5.16
C LEU A 39 6.77 -3.51 6.63
N THR A 40 6.33 -4.49 7.42
CA THR A 40 6.65 -4.53 8.85
C THR A 40 8.16 -4.46 9.08
N SER A 41 8.94 -5.13 8.24
CA SER A 41 10.39 -5.15 8.37
C SER A 41 11.05 -3.78 8.16
N LYS A 42 10.32 -2.82 7.60
CA LYS A 42 10.85 -1.51 7.25
C LYS A 42 10.19 -0.36 8.02
N LEU A 43 9.22 -0.66 8.90
CA LEU A 43 8.43 0.40 9.54
C LEU A 43 9.25 1.40 10.33
N ALA A 44 10.19 0.92 11.15
CA ALA A 44 10.99 1.82 11.98
C ALA A 44 11.84 2.75 11.11
N ALA A 45 12.44 2.23 10.04
CA ALA A 45 13.25 3.02 9.13
C ALA A 45 12.40 4.04 8.37
N LEU A 46 11.23 3.63 7.90
CA LEU A 46 10.33 4.53 7.18
C LEU A 46 9.82 5.65 8.09
N ARG A 47 9.45 5.30 9.32
CA ARG A 47 8.97 6.30 10.27
C ARG A 47 10.06 7.31 10.61
N ALA A 48 11.27 6.83 10.83
CA ALA A 48 12.41 7.72 11.10
C ALA A 48 12.66 8.65 9.91
N HIS A 49 12.57 8.11 8.70
CA HIS A 49 12.82 8.91 7.48
C HIS A 49 11.73 9.95 7.26
N ALA A 50 10.50 9.65 7.62
CA ALA A 50 9.40 10.60 7.55
C ALA A 50 9.40 11.59 8.70
N ASP A 51 10.25 11.37 9.70
CA ASP A 51 10.36 12.22 10.89
C ASP A 51 9.02 12.37 11.61
N ILE A 52 8.35 11.26 11.84
CA ILE A 52 7.05 11.25 12.50
C ILE A 52 7.08 10.32 13.72
N SER A 53 6.43 10.76 14.80
CA SER A 53 6.34 9.96 16.02
C SER A 53 5.38 8.78 15.83
N GLN A 54 5.52 7.78 16.69
CA GLN A 54 4.59 6.65 16.69
C GLN A 54 3.17 7.11 17.01
N GLU A 55 3.03 8.06 17.91
CA GLU A 55 1.72 8.58 18.29
C GLU A 55 1.04 9.29 17.13
N ASP A 56 1.78 10.16 16.46
CA ASP A 56 1.22 10.91 15.32
C ASP A 56 0.86 9.98 14.18
N LEU A 57 1.73 9.03 13.88
CA LEU A 57 1.44 8.07 12.82
C LEU A 57 0.23 7.21 13.14
N ALA A 58 0.14 6.72 14.39
CA ALA A 58 -1.01 5.95 14.83
C ALA A 58 -2.30 6.75 14.66
N ASN A 59 -2.27 8.02 15.04
CA ASN A 59 -3.43 8.90 14.88
C ASN A 59 -3.83 9.04 13.42
N ILE A 60 -2.87 9.23 12.53
CA ILE A 60 -3.12 9.40 11.10
C ILE A 60 -3.78 8.16 10.49
N ILE A 61 -3.27 6.98 10.82
CA ILE A 61 -3.78 5.73 10.25
C ILE A 61 -4.98 5.16 11.01
N GLY A 62 -5.42 5.83 12.07
CA GLY A 62 -6.65 5.46 12.76
C GLY A 62 -6.52 4.30 13.73
N THR A 63 -5.37 4.15 14.39
CA THR A 63 -5.18 3.13 15.39
C THR A 63 -4.64 3.75 16.68
N SER A 64 -4.62 2.98 17.79
CA SER A 64 -4.05 3.47 19.03
C SER A 64 -2.53 3.42 18.97
N ARG A 65 -1.90 4.26 19.80
CA ARG A 65 -0.44 4.25 19.92
C ARG A 65 0.07 2.88 20.36
N GLN A 66 -0.62 2.25 21.32
CA GLN A 66 -0.22 0.93 21.81
C GLN A 66 -0.29 -0.12 20.71
N THR A 67 -1.35 -0.08 19.90
CA THR A 67 -1.49 -1.00 18.77
C THR A 67 -0.38 -0.79 17.76
N TYR A 68 -0.11 0.46 17.38
CA TYR A 68 0.95 0.73 16.43
C TYR A 68 2.31 0.28 16.98
N TYR A 69 2.59 0.59 18.26
CA TYR A 69 3.83 0.18 18.90
C TYR A 69 4.03 -1.34 18.84
N ALA A 70 2.96 -2.09 19.13
CA ALA A 70 3.02 -3.56 19.08
C ALA A 70 3.29 -4.05 17.67
N ILE A 71 2.74 -3.39 16.66
CA ILE A 71 2.97 -3.75 15.26
C ILE A 71 4.43 -3.51 14.86
N GLU A 72 4.95 -2.33 15.15
CA GLU A 72 6.33 -2.00 14.80
C GLU A 72 7.32 -2.90 15.52
N ASN A 73 7.00 -3.32 16.74
CA ASN A 73 7.85 -4.21 17.53
C ASN A 73 7.56 -5.70 17.29
N ARG A 74 6.73 -6.01 16.30
CA ARG A 74 6.44 -7.38 15.87
C ARG A 74 5.78 -8.24 16.94
N LYS A 75 5.11 -7.61 17.90
CA LYS A 75 4.30 -8.31 18.90
C LYS A 75 2.87 -8.55 18.41
N ARG A 76 2.51 -7.89 17.34
CA ARG A 76 1.18 -7.98 16.76
C ARG A 76 1.29 -7.79 15.24
N THR A 77 0.53 -8.59 14.49
CA THR A 77 0.47 -8.45 13.03
C THR A 77 -0.54 -7.37 12.67
N MET A 78 -0.18 -6.48 11.75
CA MET A 78 -1.12 -5.46 11.30
C MET A 78 -2.22 -6.08 10.44
N SER A 79 -3.38 -5.45 10.43
CA SER A 79 -4.46 -5.81 9.53
C SER A 79 -4.15 -5.35 8.11
N TRP A 80 -4.88 -5.91 7.13
CA TRP A 80 -4.72 -5.49 5.75
C TRP A 80 -5.08 -4.01 5.55
N SER A 81 -6.12 -3.53 6.25
CA SER A 81 -6.49 -2.12 6.15
C SER A 81 -5.42 -1.20 6.73
N THR A 82 -4.75 -1.62 7.80
CA THR A 82 -3.62 -0.86 8.35
C THR A 82 -2.46 -0.83 7.35
N TYR A 83 -2.18 -1.95 6.70
CA TYR A 83 -1.16 -2.02 5.66
C TYR A 83 -1.46 -1.01 4.55
N LEU A 84 -2.68 -1.01 4.03
CA LEU A 84 -3.06 -0.09 2.96
C LEU A 84 -2.96 1.37 3.39
N SER A 85 -3.33 1.67 4.63
CA SER A 85 -3.23 3.02 5.18
C SER A 85 -1.78 3.47 5.28
N LEU A 86 -0.90 2.59 5.73
CA LEU A 86 0.52 2.90 5.85
C LEU A 86 1.16 3.11 4.48
N ILE A 87 0.85 2.25 3.52
CA ILE A 87 1.36 2.42 2.15
C ILE A 87 0.90 3.75 1.58
N PHE A 88 -0.38 4.09 1.75
CA PHE A 88 -0.90 5.37 1.27
C PHE A 88 -0.14 6.54 1.92
N PHE A 89 0.06 6.47 3.23
CA PHE A 89 0.76 7.53 3.95
C PHE A 89 2.18 7.71 3.43
N TYR A 90 2.95 6.63 3.38
CA TYR A 90 4.35 6.71 2.96
C TYR A 90 4.51 7.06 1.48
N ASP A 91 3.54 6.70 0.66
CA ASP A 91 3.55 7.10 -0.75
C ASP A 91 3.21 8.59 -0.92
N THR A 92 2.44 9.14 0.01
CA THR A 92 2.06 10.56 -0.01
C THR A 92 3.19 11.46 0.48
N VAL A 93 3.95 11.00 1.48
CA VAL A 93 5.04 11.78 2.06
C VAL A 93 6.23 11.78 1.11
N GLU A 94 6.66 12.99 0.72
CA GLU A 94 7.70 13.14 -0.30
C GLU A 94 8.99 12.37 0.05
N ASN A 95 9.42 12.44 1.31
CA ASN A 95 10.66 11.80 1.73
C ASN A 95 10.62 10.28 1.65
N THR A 96 9.45 9.67 1.73
CA THR A 96 9.32 8.21 1.79
C THR A 96 8.71 7.61 0.53
N SER A 97 8.11 8.41 -0.34
CA SER A 97 7.50 7.92 -1.57
C SER A 97 8.49 7.15 -2.43
N GLN A 98 9.65 7.72 -2.66
CA GLN A 98 10.70 7.06 -3.43
C GLN A 98 11.30 5.89 -2.65
N MET A 99 11.49 6.07 -1.36
CA MET A 99 12.11 5.07 -0.49
C MET A 99 11.34 3.75 -0.49
N ILE A 100 10.00 3.77 -0.42
CA ILE A 100 9.24 2.53 -0.41
C ILE A 100 9.36 1.76 -1.73
N ARG A 101 9.61 2.46 -2.82
CA ARG A 101 9.85 1.81 -4.11
C ARG A 101 11.23 1.21 -4.18
N GLU A 102 12.24 1.94 -3.73
CA GLU A 102 13.62 1.47 -3.73
C GLU A 102 13.82 0.27 -2.80
N LEU A 103 13.12 0.25 -1.68
CA LEU A 103 13.18 -0.87 -0.74
C LEU A 103 12.33 -2.07 -1.16
N GLY A 104 11.59 -1.95 -2.26
CA GLY A 104 10.71 -3.03 -2.71
C GLY A 104 9.50 -3.24 -1.82
N VAL A 105 9.12 -2.23 -1.05
CA VAL A 105 7.98 -2.31 -0.13
C VAL A 105 6.68 -1.90 -0.80
N TYR A 106 6.75 -1.02 -1.79
CA TYR A 106 5.57 -0.61 -2.53
C TYR A 106 5.00 -1.81 -3.31
N PRO A 107 3.69 -2.07 -3.21
CA PRO A 107 3.12 -3.27 -3.83
C PRO A 107 2.95 -3.11 -5.35
N MET A 108 4.05 -2.97 -6.05
CA MET A 108 4.04 -2.66 -7.49
C MET A 108 3.30 -3.71 -8.31
N GLN A 109 3.53 -4.99 -8.02
CA GLN A 109 2.88 -6.07 -8.76
C GLN A 109 1.36 -6.04 -8.58
N LEU A 110 0.91 -5.74 -7.36
CA LEU A 110 -0.51 -5.63 -7.08
C LEU A 110 -1.12 -4.46 -7.85
N VAL A 111 -0.46 -3.31 -7.83
CA VAL A 111 -0.92 -2.11 -8.54
C VAL A 111 -0.98 -2.35 -10.04
N GLU A 112 0.04 -2.98 -10.59
CA GLU A 112 0.08 -3.32 -12.01
C GLU A 112 -1.06 -4.27 -12.38
N ARG A 113 -1.33 -5.26 -11.53
CA ARG A 113 -2.41 -6.21 -11.76
C ARG A 113 -3.77 -5.51 -11.82
N PHE A 114 -4.00 -4.53 -10.94
CA PHE A 114 -5.26 -3.78 -10.94
C PHE A 114 -5.45 -2.95 -12.22
N ASN A 115 -4.36 -2.56 -12.84
CA ASN A 115 -4.39 -1.69 -14.01
C ASN A 115 -4.16 -2.44 -15.32
N ASP A 116 -3.89 -3.72 -15.27
CA ASP A 116 -3.60 -4.52 -16.45
C ASP A 116 -4.89 -5.09 -17.03
N VAL A 117 -5.35 -4.51 -18.13
CA VAL A 117 -6.57 -4.95 -18.80
C VAL A 117 -6.41 -6.27 -19.56
N THR A 118 -5.17 -6.74 -19.69
CA THR A 118 -4.88 -8.01 -20.34
C THR A 118 -4.67 -9.16 -19.35
N ALA A 119 -4.79 -8.89 -18.06
CA ALA A 119 -4.57 -9.89 -17.01
C ALA A 119 -5.81 -10.77 -16.83
N ILE A 120 -6.18 -11.50 -17.85
CA ILE A 120 -7.38 -12.32 -17.87
C ILE A 120 -7.00 -13.79 -17.66
#